data_4f849b92025f3d8d3bac0bde0bbfca12
#
_entry.id   4f849b92025f3d8d3bac0bde0bbfca12
#
_cell.length_a   1.000
_cell.length_b   1.000
_cell.length_c   1.000
_cell.angle_alpha   90.00
_cell.angle_beta   90.00
_cell.angle_gamma   90.00
#
_symmetry.space_group_name_H-M   'P 1'
#
loop_
_entity.id
_entity.type
_entity.pdbx_description
1 polymer ?
#
loop_
_entity_poly.entity_id
_entity_poly.type
_entity_poly.pdbx_seq_one_letter_code
_entity_poly.pdbx_strand_id
1 'polypeptide(L)'
;MHIIRGLLDGGYVSFAGRHFRADSAKVWDLPEQGVPIAVAVSGDQSVETFAPLADHLVAVEPEADLVRKWDTAHGGASRKIGQLPVCWGPDRDAAVRTAHEQFRWFAGGWKVNAELPGPAGFAGATQFVRPEDVAQNIPCGPDLDAIVAAVREFEAAGFTDVALVQIGDRGQEDFLRVAEQELLPALRG
;
A
#
# COMPACT_ATOMS: atom_id res chain seq x y z
N MET A 1 -4.13 -17.31 7.18
CA MET A 1 -5.42 -17.04 6.51
C MET A 1 -6.58 -17.82 7.09
N HIS A 2 -6.57 -19.17 7.24
CA HIS A 2 -7.72 -19.94 7.74
C HIS A 2 -8.33 -19.46 9.06
N ILE A 3 -7.49 -19.12 10.05
CA ILE A 3 -7.98 -18.57 11.33
C ILE A 3 -8.72 -17.26 11.11
N ILE A 4 -8.12 -16.34 10.35
CA ILE A 4 -8.70 -15.01 10.11
C ILE A 4 -10.03 -15.14 9.36
N ARG A 5 -10.06 -15.91 8.27
CA ARG A 5 -11.28 -16.10 7.48
C ARG A 5 -12.40 -16.72 8.35
N GLY A 6 -12.11 -17.80 9.08
CA GLY A 6 -13.10 -18.44 9.94
C GLY A 6 -13.62 -17.54 11.06
N LEU A 7 -12.79 -16.65 11.60
CA LEU A 7 -13.23 -15.64 12.57
C LEU A 7 -14.14 -14.60 11.94
N LEU A 8 -13.81 -14.15 10.72
CA LEU A 8 -14.60 -13.16 9.98
C LEU A 8 -15.92 -13.77 9.43
N ASP A 9 -16.01 -15.08 9.28
CA ASP A 9 -17.23 -15.79 8.95
C ASP A 9 -18.16 -15.97 10.17
N GLY A 10 -17.75 -15.50 11.37
CA GLY A 10 -18.59 -15.48 12.59
C GLY A 10 -18.65 -16.78 13.38
N GLY A 11 -17.93 -17.81 12.96
CA GLY A 11 -17.86 -19.10 13.66
C GLY A 11 -16.92 -19.13 14.86
N TYR A 12 -17.01 -20.18 15.67
CA TYR A 12 -15.94 -20.54 16.60
C TYR A 12 -14.80 -21.21 15.83
N VAL A 13 -13.57 -20.73 16.04
CA VAL A 13 -12.39 -21.25 15.36
C VAL A 13 -11.46 -21.91 16.37
N SER A 14 -11.21 -23.21 16.16
CA SER A 14 -10.13 -23.94 16.80
C SER A 14 -9.16 -24.43 15.72
N PHE A 15 -7.89 -24.10 15.88
CA PHE A 15 -6.86 -24.44 14.90
C PHE A 15 -5.54 -24.74 15.61
N ALA A 16 -4.88 -25.81 15.22
CA ALA A 16 -3.54 -26.15 15.69
C ALA A 16 -2.61 -26.35 14.49
N GLY A 17 -1.82 -25.36 14.20
CA GLY A 17 -0.81 -25.38 13.14
C GLY A 17 0.62 -25.35 13.69
N ARG A 18 1.58 -25.40 12.78
CA ARG A 18 3.01 -25.37 13.14
C ARG A 18 3.43 -24.11 13.88
N HIS A 19 2.89 -22.95 13.50
CA HIS A 19 3.30 -21.63 14.01
C HIS A 19 2.22 -20.90 14.79
N PHE A 20 0.94 -21.25 14.54
CA PHE A 20 -0.20 -20.56 15.15
C PHE A 20 -1.17 -21.57 15.75
N ARG A 21 -1.74 -21.19 16.88
CA ARG A 21 -2.82 -21.93 17.53
C ARG A 21 -3.95 -20.97 17.89
N ALA A 22 -5.17 -21.39 17.66
CA ALA A 22 -6.37 -20.75 18.18
C ALA A 22 -7.17 -21.81 18.92
N ASP A 23 -7.85 -21.45 19.99
CA ASP A 23 -8.70 -22.36 20.77
C ASP A 23 -10.01 -21.65 21.09
N SER A 24 -11.09 -22.16 20.50
CA SER A 24 -12.46 -21.65 20.65
C SER A 24 -12.58 -20.12 20.50
N ALA A 25 -11.78 -19.55 19.60
CA ALA A 25 -11.77 -18.10 19.35
C ALA A 25 -12.98 -17.68 18.51
N LYS A 26 -13.55 -16.51 18.80
CA LYS A 26 -14.67 -15.92 18.06
C LYS A 26 -14.59 -14.42 18.06
N VAL A 27 -14.98 -13.79 16.94
CA VAL A 27 -15.28 -12.35 16.84
C VAL A 27 -16.79 -12.18 17.05
N TRP A 28 -17.17 -11.39 18.05
CA TRP A 28 -18.57 -11.25 18.46
C TRP A 28 -19.31 -10.13 17.74
N ASP A 29 -18.59 -9.13 17.26
CA ASP A 29 -19.13 -7.97 16.58
C ASP A 29 -18.61 -7.93 15.14
N LEU A 30 -19.42 -8.42 14.22
CA LEU A 30 -19.12 -8.49 12.79
C LEU A 30 -20.19 -7.75 11.99
N PRO A 31 -19.79 -7.03 10.92
CA PRO A 31 -20.76 -6.42 10.03
C PRO A 31 -21.55 -7.49 9.25
N GLU A 32 -22.80 -7.22 8.96
CA GLU A 32 -23.69 -8.13 8.21
C GLU A 32 -23.16 -8.47 6.82
N GLN A 33 -22.44 -7.55 6.19
CA GLN A 33 -21.92 -7.70 4.83
C GLN A 33 -20.62 -8.47 4.74
N GLY A 34 -20.09 -8.98 5.85
CA GLY A 34 -18.79 -9.61 5.91
C GLY A 34 -17.63 -8.61 5.83
N VAL A 35 -16.40 -9.11 6.01
CA VAL A 35 -15.17 -8.31 5.97
C VAL A 35 -14.25 -8.85 4.89
N PRO A 36 -14.00 -8.12 3.80
CA PRO A 36 -13.05 -8.55 2.77
C PRO A 36 -11.62 -8.49 3.29
N ILE A 37 -10.76 -9.38 2.81
CA ILE A 37 -9.36 -9.45 3.15
C ILE A 37 -8.54 -8.99 1.95
N ALA A 38 -7.82 -7.89 2.10
CA ALA A 38 -6.80 -7.47 1.15
C ALA A 38 -5.42 -7.95 1.61
N VAL A 39 -4.58 -8.41 0.67
CA VAL A 39 -3.22 -8.85 0.96
C VAL A 39 -2.20 -8.03 0.19
N ALA A 40 -1.11 -7.68 0.87
CA ALA A 40 0.04 -7.06 0.22
C ALA A 40 0.84 -8.13 -0.54
N VAL A 41 1.09 -7.89 -1.82
CA VAL A 41 1.88 -8.75 -2.69
C VAL A 41 2.93 -7.94 -3.44
N SER A 42 4.07 -8.57 -3.74
CA SER A 42 5.21 -7.93 -4.41
C SER A 42 5.91 -8.82 -5.42
N GLY A 43 5.37 -10.01 -5.68
CA GLY A 43 5.98 -10.95 -6.61
C GLY A 43 5.21 -12.26 -6.73
N ASP A 44 5.69 -13.13 -7.61
CA ASP A 44 5.00 -14.34 -8.04
C ASP A 44 4.60 -15.25 -6.89
N GLN A 45 5.53 -15.53 -5.98
CA GLN A 45 5.28 -16.43 -4.85
C GLN A 45 4.17 -15.92 -3.92
N SER A 46 4.10 -14.60 -3.68
CA SER A 46 3.03 -14.01 -2.85
C SER A 46 1.69 -14.04 -3.58
N VAL A 47 1.68 -13.81 -4.90
CA VAL A 47 0.47 -13.93 -5.72
C VAL A 47 -0.05 -15.36 -5.71
N GLU A 48 0.79 -16.34 -6.04
CA GLU A 48 0.40 -17.76 -6.05
C GLU A 48 -0.15 -18.23 -4.69
N THR A 49 0.45 -17.75 -3.60
CA THR A 49 0.06 -18.15 -2.25
C THR A 49 -1.27 -17.52 -1.82
N PHE A 50 -1.48 -16.24 -2.13
CA PHE A 50 -2.57 -15.48 -1.51
C PHE A 50 -3.75 -15.18 -2.42
N ALA A 51 -3.58 -15.17 -3.75
CA ALA A 51 -4.70 -14.91 -4.65
C ALA A 51 -5.89 -15.86 -4.45
N PRO A 52 -5.71 -17.17 -4.18
CA PRO A 52 -6.83 -18.06 -3.88
C PRO A 52 -7.47 -17.86 -2.50
N LEU A 53 -6.84 -17.11 -1.61
CA LEU A 53 -7.22 -17.01 -0.19
C LEU A 53 -7.72 -15.63 0.22
N ALA A 54 -7.43 -14.60 -0.56
CA ALA A 54 -7.78 -13.21 -0.28
C ALA A 54 -8.80 -12.69 -1.29
N ASP A 55 -9.46 -11.59 -0.94
CA ASP A 55 -10.47 -10.97 -1.80
C ASP A 55 -9.86 -9.90 -2.70
N HIS A 56 -8.80 -9.23 -2.21
CA HIS A 56 -8.20 -8.07 -2.87
C HIS A 56 -6.68 -8.07 -2.77
N LEU A 57 -6.05 -7.38 -3.72
CA LEU A 57 -4.60 -7.15 -3.79
C LEU A 57 -4.28 -5.74 -3.27
N VAL A 58 -3.15 -5.62 -2.56
CA VAL A 58 -2.48 -4.32 -2.29
C VAL A 58 -1.05 -4.40 -2.81
N ALA A 59 -0.58 -3.37 -3.53
CA ALA A 59 0.81 -3.25 -3.95
C ALA A 59 1.28 -1.79 -3.93
N VAL A 60 2.61 -1.60 -3.83
CA VAL A 60 3.23 -0.26 -3.72
C VAL A 60 3.92 0.19 -5.01
N GLU A 61 3.99 -0.67 -6.00
CA GLU A 61 4.60 -0.39 -7.31
C GLU A 61 3.58 -0.66 -8.42
N PRO A 62 3.49 0.19 -9.48
CA PRO A 62 2.52 0.05 -10.56
C PRO A 62 2.94 -1.02 -11.58
N GLU A 63 3.08 -2.27 -11.14
CA GLU A 63 3.51 -3.40 -11.96
C GLU A 63 2.33 -4.09 -12.67
N ALA A 64 2.16 -3.85 -13.98
CA ALA A 64 1.11 -4.48 -14.79
C ALA A 64 1.21 -6.02 -14.82
N ASP A 65 2.43 -6.58 -14.77
CA ASP A 65 2.65 -8.02 -14.72
C ASP A 65 2.11 -8.66 -13.45
N LEU A 66 2.29 -7.98 -12.31
CA LEU A 66 1.76 -8.42 -11.02
C LEU A 66 0.23 -8.46 -11.04
N VAL A 67 -0.40 -7.42 -11.59
CA VAL A 67 -1.85 -7.33 -11.72
C VAL A 67 -2.39 -8.46 -12.61
N ARG A 68 -1.78 -8.71 -13.77
CA ARG A 68 -2.20 -9.81 -14.67
C ARG A 68 -2.08 -11.20 -14.02
N LYS A 69 -1.00 -11.45 -13.29
CA LYS A 69 -0.79 -12.70 -12.56
C LYS A 69 -1.84 -12.87 -11.46
N TRP A 70 -2.12 -11.80 -10.74
CA TRP A 70 -3.18 -11.80 -9.74
C TRP A 70 -4.54 -12.14 -10.34
N ASP A 71 -4.96 -11.44 -11.39
CA ASP A 71 -6.24 -11.67 -12.05
C ASP A 71 -6.38 -13.13 -12.56
N THR A 72 -5.29 -13.69 -13.08
CA THR A 72 -5.24 -15.09 -13.52
C THR A 72 -5.38 -16.09 -12.35
N ALA A 73 -4.68 -15.85 -11.25
CA ALA A 73 -4.65 -16.75 -10.10
C ALA A 73 -5.90 -16.62 -9.21
N HIS A 74 -6.46 -15.40 -9.10
CA HIS A 74 -7.67 -15.13 -8.32
C HIS A 74 -8.94 -15.61 -9.05
N GLY A 75 -9.02 -15.41 -10.35
CA GLY A 75 -10.09 -15.92 -11.20
C GLY A 75 -11.47 -15.26 -11.02
N GLY A 76 -11.57 -14.16 -10.26
CA GLY A 76 -12.82 -13.46 -9.97
C GLY A 76 -12.66 -11.95 -9.89
N ALA A 77 -13.74 -11.25 -9.60
CA ALA A 77 -13.71 -9.81 -9.39
C ALA A 77 -12.91 -9.48 -8.12
N SER A 78 -11.92 -8.60 -8.25
CA SER A 78 -11.03 -8.21 -7.17
C SER A 78 -10.64 -6.74 -7.30
N ARG A 79 -10.58 -6.01 -6.18
CA ARG A 79 -9.97 -4.69 -6.17
C ARG A 79 -8.44 -4.86 -6.15
N LYS A 80 -7.78 -4.05 -6.95
CA LYS A 80 -6.33 -3.91 -6.97
C LYS A 80 -6.00 -2.53 -6.44
N ILE A 81 -5.47 -2.47 -5.24
CA ILE A 81 -5.28 -1.23 -4.48
C ILE A 81 -3.80 -0.86 -4.55
N GLY A 82 -3.48 0.20 -5.28
CA GLY A 82 -2.16 0.83 -5.26
C GLY A 82 -1.99 1.65 -3.99
N GLN A 83 -0.80 1.62 -3.38
CA GLN A 83 -0.44 2.52 -2.29
C GLN A 83 0.66 3.45 -2.77
N LEU A 84 0.35 4.74 -2.93
CA LEU A 84 1.26 5.76 -3.41
C LEU A 84 1.60 6.74 -2.29
N PRO A 85 2.85 6.76 -1.78
CA PRO A 85 3.31 7.80 -0.88
C PRO A 85 3.43 9.13 -1.62
N VAL A 86 2.98 10.22 -0.98
CA VAL A 86 3.12 11.58 -1.46
C VAL A 86 3.54 12.48 -0.30
N CYS A 87 4.27 13.54 -0.58
CA CYS A 87 4.62 14.54 0.42
C CYS A 87 4.25 15.93 -0.11
N TRP A 88 2.95 16.20 -0.12
CA TRP A 88 2.44 17.50 -0.55
C TRP A 88 2.73 18.56 0.51
N GLY A 89 3.07 19.76 0.04
CA GLY A 89 3.23 20.95 0.85
C GLY A 89 3.56 22.15 -0.03
N PRO A 90 3.32 23.40 0.46
CA PRO A 90 3.54 24.62 -0.33
C PRO A 90 5.01 24.90 -0.66
N ASP A 91 5.93 24.38 0.14
CA ASP A 91 7.37 24.47 -0.04
C ASP A 91 7.94 23.10 -0.44
N ARG A 92 8.40 22.98 -1.69
CA ARG A 92 8.93 21.74 -2.24
C ARG A 92 10.16 21.25 -1.47
N ASP A 93 11.06 22.13 -1.08
CA ASP A 93 12.29 21.72 -0.40
C ASP A 93 12.01 21.22 1.01
N ALA A 94 11.04 21.82 1.70
CA ALA A 94 10.57 21.34 2.99
C ALA A 94 9.89 19.97 2.84
N ALA A 95 9.05 19.76 1.82
CA ALA A 95 8.41 18.49 1.54
C ALA A 95 9.44 17.37 1.24
N VAL A 96 10.45 17.67 0.42
CA VAL A 96 11.53 16.71 0.12
C VAL A 96 12.32 16.35 1.37
N ARG A 97 12.63 17.31 2.25
CA ARG A 97 13.30 17.01 3.54
C ARG A 97 12.43 16.11 4.42
N THR A 98 11.14 16.42 4.55
CA THR A 98 10.20 15.59 5.32
C THR A 98 10.10 14.16 4.77
N ALA A 99 9.94 14.02 3.46
CA ALA A 99 9.92 12.72 2.81
C ALA A 99 11.22 11.95 3.05
N HIS A 100 12.37 12.59 2.94
CA HIS A 100 13.67 11.98 3.22
C HIS A 100 13.81 11.55 4.68
N GLU A 101 13.41 12.37 5.64
CA GLU A 101 13.49 12.04 7.07
C GLU A 101 12.62 10.82 7.44
N GLN A 102 11.42 10.74 6.89
CA GLN A 102 10.43 9.74 7.29
C GLN A 102 10.34 8.54 6.36
N PHE A 103 10.65 8.71 5.06
CA PHE A 103 10.40 7.69 4.02
C PHE A 103 11.61 7.37 3.13
N ARG A 104 12.84 7.74 3.50
CA ARG A 104 14.03 7.45 2.69
C ARG A 104 14.21 5.95 2.35
N TRP A 105 13.66 5.07 3.17
CA TRP A 105 13.67 3.64 2.94
C TRP A 105 12.90 3.23 1.67
N PHE A 106 11.94 4.03 1.24
CA PHE A 106 11.14 3.76 0.04
C PHE A 106 11.99 3.76 -1.23
N ALA A 107 13.04 4.59 -1.29
CA ALA A 107 13.95 4.64 -2.42
C ALA A 107 14.73 3.32 -2.68
N GLY A 108 14.78 2.41 -1.71
CA GLY A 108 15.39 1.09 -1.87
C GLY A 108 14.58 0.09 -2.69
N GLY A 109 13.30 0.39 -2.91
CA GLY A 109 12.34 -0.52 -3.55
C GLY A 109 11.93 -1.69 -2.65
N TRP A 110 10.79 -2.29 -2.97
CA TRP A 110 10.22 -3.34 -2.12
C TRP A 110 11.09 -4.60 -2.04
N LYS A 111 11.74 -5.00 -3.13
CA LYS A 111 12.58 -6.21 -3.17
C LYS A 111 13.71 -6.17 -2.15
N VAL A 112 14.35 -5.01 -1.98
CA VAL A 112 15.40 -4.81 -0.97
C VAL A 112 14.77 -4.75 0.42
N ASN A 113 13.71 -3.98 0.57
CA ASN A 113 13.06 -3.74 1.86
C ASN A 113 12.49 -5.02 2.48
N ALA A 114 11.99 -5.95 1.67
CA ALA A 114 11.44 -7.24 2.14
C ALA A 114 12.49 -8.14 2.83
N GLU A 115 13.77 -7.97 2.52
CA GLU A 115 14.87 -8.76 3.08
C GLU A 115 15.50 -8.09 4.34
N LEU A 116 15.08 -6.87 4.69
CA LEU A 116 15.71 -6.15 5.80
C LEU A 116 15.11 -6.55 7.17
N PRO A 117 15.97 -7.00 8.11
CA PRO A 117 15.51 -7.48 9.42
C PRO A 117 15.21 -6.32 10.39
N GLY A 118 14.06 -5.65 10.23
CA GLY A 118 13.59 -4.64 11.15
C GLY A 118 14.25 -3.26 11.05
N PRO A 119 13.93 -2.33 11.95
CA PRO A 119 14.26 -0.90 11.81
C PRO A 119 15.74 -0.58 11.68
N ALA A 120 16.61 -1.30 12.39
CA ALA A 120 18.06 -1.10 12.31
C ALA A 120 18.62 -1.46 10.92
N GLY A 121 18.06 -2.51 10.28
CA GLY A 121 18.38 -2.88 8.91
C GLY A 121 17.99 -1.79 7.91
N PHE A 122 16.77 -1.25 8.05
CA PHE A 122 16.31 -0.12 7.23
C PHE A 122 17.19 1.12 7.41
N ALA A 123 17.51 1.50 8.65
CA ALA A 123 18.38 2.64 8.93
C ALA A 123 19.77 2.47 8.30
N GLY A 124 20.36 1.27 8.42
CA GLY A 124 21.67 0.97 7.83
C GLY A 124 21.66 0.99 6.31
N ALA A 125 20.68 0.34 5.69
CA ALA A 125 20.58 0.24 4.23
C ALA A 125 20.32 1.60 3.55
N THR A 126 19.69 2.52 4.25
CA THR A 126 19.28 3.82 3.69
C THR A 126 20.12 5.03 4.14
N GLN A 127 21.23 4.80 4.84
CA GLN A 127 22.05 5.87 5.38
C GLN A 127 22.69 6.78 4.31
N PHE A 128 22.84 6.30 3.08
CA PHE A 128 23.42 7.04 1.96
C PHE A 128 22.39 7.52 0.94
N VAL A 129 21.11 7.24 1.17
CA VAL A 129 20.03 7.77 0.33
C VAL A 129 19.96 9.29 0.51
N ARG A 130 19.98 10.02 -0.59
CA ARG A 130 19.93 11.48 -0.61
C ARG A 130 18.49 11.97 -0.75
N PRO A 131 18.19 13.21 -0.35
CA PRO A 131 16.86 13.81 -0.56
C PRO A 131 16.38 13.75 -2.02
N GLU A 132 17.31 13.96 -2.98
CA GLU A 132 17.00 13.92 -4.41
C GLU A 132 16.59 12.53 -4.87
N ASP A 133 17.17 11.49 -4.30
CA ASP A 133 16.84 10.09 -4.64
C ASP A 133 15.41 9.76 -4.16
N VAL A 134 15.00 10.31 -3.01
CA VAL A 134 13.62 10.18 -2.51
C VAL A 134 12.64 10.94 -3.41
N ALA A 135 12.97 12.17 -3.80
CA ALA A 135 12.13 13.03 -4.63
C ALA A 135 11.94 12.50 -6.06
N GLN A 136 12.74 11.53 -6.51
CA GLN A 136 12.53 10.82 -7.78
C GLN A 136 11.44 9.74 -7.68
N ASN A 137 11.19 9.23 -6.48
CA ASN A 137 10.27 8.11 -6.24
C ASN A 137 8.98 8.54 -5.55
N ILE A 138 8.96 9.70 -4.89
CA ILE A 138 7.83 10.22 -4.13
C ILE A 138 7.51 11.63 -4.63
N PRO A 139 6.31 11.90 -5.15
CA PRO A 139 5.87 13.24 -5.49
C PRO A 139 5.95 14.16 -4.25
N CYS A 140 6.77 15.21 -4.32
CA CYS A 140 7.01 16.15 -3.23
C CYS A 140 6.74 17.60 -3.67
N GLY A 141 6.09 18.37 -2.79
CA GLY A 141 5.82 19.79 -3.01
C GLY A 141 4.39 20.09 -3.48
N PRO A 142 4.15 21.31 -3.98
CA PRO A 142 2.81 21.79 -4.33
C PRO A 142 2.28 21.29 -5.68
N ASP A 143 3.12 20.64 -6.48
CA ASP A 143 2.78 20.20 -7.83
C ASP A 143 1.81 19.02 -7.81
N LEU A 144 0.52 19.28 -8.04
CA LEU A 144 -0.52 18.26 -8.10
C LEU A 144 -0.44 17.42 -9.38
N ASP A 145 0.09 17.96 -10.47
CA ASP A 145 0.21 17.23 -11.74
C ASP A 145 1.18 16.05 -11.59
N ALA A 146 2.22 16.20 -10.77
CA ALA A 146 3.12 15.09 -10.43
C ALA A 146 2.41 13.95 -9.68
N ILE A 147 1.48 14.28 -8.78
CA ILE A 147 0.66 13.28 -8.09
C ILE A 147 -0.32 12.62 -9.06
N VAL A 148 -0.98 13.40 -9.91
CA VAL A 148 -1.89 12.89 -10.95
C VAL A 148 -1.16 11.93 -11.88
N ALA A 149 0.02 12.32 -12.37
CA ALA A 149 0.82 11.46 -13.24
C ALA A 149 1.17 10.12 -12.57
N ALA A 150 1.62 10.14 -11.31
CA ALA A 150 1.93 8.92 -10.56
C ALA A 150 0.68 8.02 -10.34
N VAL A 151 -0.49 8.60 -10.09
CA VAL A 151 -1.76 7.83 -10.01
C VAL A 151 -2.11 7.19 -11.35
N ARG A 152 -1.91 7.91 -12.47
CA ARG A 152 -2.18 7.38 -13.81
C ARG A 152 -1.27 6.19 -14.18
N GLU A 153 -0.07 6.09 -13.62
CA GLU A 153 0.78 4.90 -13.77
C GLU A 153 0.14 3.66 -13.16
N PHE A 154 -0.46 3.77 -11.96
CA PHE A 154 -1.22 2.68 -11.35
C PHE A 154 -2.45 2.32 -12.18
N GLU A 155 -3.20 3.30 -12.66
CA GLU A 155 -4.35 3.07 -13.54
C GLU A 155 -3.94 2.33 -14.82
N ALA A 156 -2.87 2.77 -15.48
CA ALA A 156 -2.33 2.12 -16.69
C ALA A 156 -1.84 0.68 -16.40
N ALA A 157 -1.36 0.40 -15.20
CA ALA A 157 -0.98 -0.94 -14.77
C ALA A 157 -2.18 -1.85 -14.42
N GLY A 158 -3.42 -1.31 -14.40
CA GLY A 158 -4.65 -2.07 -14.14
C GLY A 158 -5.12 -2.08 -12.69
N PHE A 159 -4.60 -1.18 -11.85
CA PHE A 159 -5.15 -0.97 -10.51
C PHE A 159 -6.53 -0.30 -10.57
N THR A 160 -7.41 -0.69 -9.67
CA THR A 160 -8.78 -0.17 -9.58
C THR A 160 -8.91 1.00 -8.60
N ASP A 161 -7.99 1.09 -7.69
CA ASP A 161 -7.97 2.06 -6.60
C ASP A 161 -6.53 2.48 -6.29
N VAL A 162 -6.34 3.72 -5.86
CA VAL A 162 -5.05 4.21 -5.36
C VAL A 162 -5.25 4.90 -4.01
N ALA A 163 -4.59 4.39 -2.98
CA ALA A 163 -4.53 5.02 -1.68
C ALA A 163 -3.35 6.00 -1.64
N LEU A 164 -3.62 7.29 -1.57
CA LEU A 164 -2.59 8.32 -1.37
C LEU A 164 -2.21 8.38 0.11
N VAL A 165 -0.93 8.22 0.39
CA VAL A 165 -0.40 8.26 1.76
C VAL A 165 0.41 9.54 1.93
N GLN A 166 -0.20 10.56 2.51
CA GLN A 166 0.47 11.83 2.81
C GLN A 166 1.52 11.63 3.91
N ILE A 167 2.78 11.90 3.59
CA ILE A 167 3.91 11.86 4.51
C ILE A 167 3.99 13.17 5.30
N GLY A 168 4.31 13.08 6.57
CA GLY A 168 4.49 14.20 7.49
C GLY A 168 3.52 14.17 8.65
N ASP A 169 3.89 14.83 9.73
CA ASP A 169 3.09 15.00 10.95
C ASP A 169 2.24 16.29 10.93
N ARG A 170 2.55 17.18 10.00
CA ARG A 170 1.88 18.48 9.82
C ARG A 170 1.35 18.61 8.39
N GLY A 171 0.33 19.46 8.22
CA GLY A 171 -0.24 19.71 6.90
C GLY A 171 -1.20 18.64 6.39
N GLN A 172 -1.61 17.66 7.20
CA GLN A 172 -2.57 16.63 6.81
C GLN A 172 -3.94 17.26 6.44
N GLU A 173 -4.43 18.21 7.25
CA GLU A 173 -5.69 18.90 6.99
C GLU A 173 -5.63 19.77 5.73
N ASP A 174 -4.47 20.42 5.50
CA ASP A 174 -4.25 21.23 4.30
C ASP A 174 -4.21 20.35 3.05
N PHE A 175 -3.53 19.21 3.12
CA PHE A 175 -3.54 18.23 2.03
C PHE A 175 -4.96 17.70 1.74
N LEU A 176 -5.72 17.33 2.76
CA LEU A 176 -7.10 16.85 2.57
C LEU A 176 -7.97 17.91 1.90
N ARG A 177 -7.82 19.19 2.27
CA ARG A 177 -8.55 20.29 1.65
C ARG A 177 -8.19 20.47 0.17
N VAL A 178 -6.90 20.47 -0.15
CA VAL A 178 -6.42 20.56 -1.54
C VAL A 178 -6.81 19.32 -2.34
N ALA A 179 -6.72 18.14 -1.71
CA ALA A 179 -7.14 16.90 -2.36
C ALA A 179 -8.64 16.91 -2.73
N GLU A 180 -9.50 17.39 -1.84
CA GLU A 180 -10.93 17.51 -2.09
C GLU A 180 -11.24 18.54 -3.20
N GLN A 181 -10.59 19.71 -3.15
CA GLN A 181 -10.94 20.85 -4.01
C GLN A 181 -10.29 20.79 -5.40
N GLU A 182 -9.11 20.21 -5.52
CA GLU A 182 -8.29 20.26 -6.72
C GLU A 182 -7.85 18.87 -7.23
N LEU A 183 -7.24 18.05 -6.36
CA LEU A 183 -6.65 16.78 -6.79
C LEU A 183 -7.70 15.74 -7.21
N LEU A 184 -8.74 15.52 -6.41
CA LEU A 184 -9.80 14.56 -6.75
C LEU A 184 -10.59 14.96 -8.00
N PRO A 185 -10.94 16.25 -8.23
CA PRO A 185 -11.49 16.68 -9.52
C PRO A 185 -10.57 16.40 -10.70
N ALA A 186 -9.26 16.68 -10.59
CA ALA A 186 -8.29 16.42 -11.66
C ALA A 186 -8.11 14.91 -11.96
N LEU A 187 -8.29 14.04 -10.96
CA LEU A 187 -8.23 12.59 -11.14
C LEU A 187 -9.50 12.00 -11.79
N ARG A 188 -10.64 12.69 -11.66
CA ARG A 188 -11.95 12.24 -12.16
C ARG A 188 -12.28 12.76 -13.57
N GLY A 189 -11.56 13.79 -14.04
CA GLY A 189 -11.69 14.34 -15.40
C GLY A 189 -10.89 13.56 -16.38
#